data_be44238f59f6469f4ab340e452ad24b0
#
_entry.id   be44238f59f6469f4ab340e452ad24b0
#
_cell.length_a   1.000
_cell.length_b   1.000
_cell.length_c   1.000
_cell.angle_alpha   90.00
_cell.angle_beta   90.00
_cell.angle_gamma   90.00
#
_symmetry.space_group_name_H-M   'P 1'
#
loop_
_entity.id
_entity.type
_entity.pdbx_description
1 polymer ?
#
loop_
_entity_poly.entity_id
_entity_poly.type
_entity_poly.pdbx_seq_one_letter_code
_entity_poly.pdbx_strand_id
1 'polypeptide(L)'
;MRVLVLGSSGQVGAYLTEYLREKGHTVIEFDKNRSVQDDLTIIPCHDLGNQIMMSDFVFFLAFDVGGSHYLKKYQHTFGFINNNTRMMANVFDLLGQYKKPFIFASSQMSNMSYSPYGVMKRVGELYTKSLNGLIVKFWNVYGIEKDMEKAHVITDFIKKGFETGTIDMMTDGTEEREFLYAEDSVSYTHLRAHET
;
A
#
# COMPACT_ATOMS: atom_id res chain seq x y z
N MET A 1 -19.17 3.20 -10.28
CA MET A 1 -18.66 4.11 -9.23
C MET A 1 -17.38 4.78 -9.71
N ARG A 2 -17.09 5.98 -9.21
CA ARG A 2 -15.81 6.67 -9.40
C ARG A 2 -14.90 6.36 -8.21
N VAL A 3 -13.85 5.61 -8.45
CA VAL A 3 -12.99 5.04 -7.41
C VAL A 3 -11.60 5.66 -7.49
N LEU A 4 -11.09 6.19 -6.37
CA LEU A 4 -9.74 6.73 -6.26
C LEU A 4 -8.81 5.68 -5.66
N VAL A 5 -7.69 5.40 -6.34
CA VAL A 5 -6.65 4.47 -5.87
C VAL A 5 -5.37 5.25 -5.58
N LEU A 6 -5.09 5.50 -4.30
CA LEU A 6 -3.84 6.12 -3.83
C LEU A 6 -2.77 5.03 -3.72
N GLY A 7 -1.69 5.16 -4.47
CA GLY A 7 -0.68 4.12 -4.61
C GLY A 7 -0.96 3.15 -5.76
N SER A 8 -1.57 3.64 -6.84
CA SER A 8 -2.00 2.87 -8.00
C SER A 8 -0.89 2.19 -8.79
N SER A 9 0.36 2.64 -8.67
CA SER A 9 1.53 2.03 -9.33
C SER A 9 2.23 0.97 -8.48
N GLY A 10 1.83 0.81 -7.21
CA GLY A 10 2.35 -0.22 -6.32
C GLY A 10 1.91 -1.62 -6.71
N GLN A 11 2.50 -2.65 -6.08
CA GLN A 11 2.23 -4.06 -6.36
C GLN A 11 0.72 -4.39 -6.31
N VAL A 12 0.04 -4.09 -5.22
CA VAL A 12 -1.41 -4.33 -5.08
C VAL A 12 -2.22 -3.32 -5.89
N GLY A 13 -1.80 -2.05 -5.91
CA GLY A 13 -2.52 -0.96 -6.58
C GLY A 13 -2.68 -1.16 -8.08
N ALA A 14 -1.66 -1.69 -8.76
CA ALA A 14 -1.71 -1.94 -10.19
C ALA A 14 -2.77 -2.99 -10.55
N TYR A 15 -2.77 -4.13 -9.86
CA TYR A 15 -3.78 -5.18 -10.05
C TYR A 15 -5.19 -4.69 -9.69
N LEU A 16 -5.33 -3.96 -8.59
CA LEU A 16 -6.62 -3.41 -8.17
C LEU A 16 -7.19 -2.44 -9.22
N THR A 17 -6.35 -1.58 -9.78
CA THR A 17 -6.75 -0.63 -10.81
C THR A 17 -7.31 -1.33 -12.06
N GLU A 18 -6.64 -2.37 -12.52
CA GLU A 18 -7.07 -3.19 -13.66
C GLU A 18 -8.38 -3.92 -13.34
N TYR A 19 -8.43 -4.62 -12.22
CA TYR A 19 -9.62 -5.33 -11.75
C TYR A 19 -10.86 -4.42 -11.64
N LEU A 20 -10.72 -3.23 -11.06
CA LEU A 20 -11.82 -2.28 -10.93
C LEU A 20 -12.32 -1.78 -12.29
N ARG A 21 -11.43 -1.57 -13.26
CA ARG A 21 -11.81 -1.22 -14.64
C ARG A 21 -12.59 -2.32 -15.33
N GLU A 22 -12.16 -3.57 -15.17
CA GLU A 22 -12.87 -4.75 -15.70
C GLU A 22 -14.27 -4.90 -15.10
N LYS A 23 -14.46 -4.48 -13.84
CA LYS A 23 -15.76 -4.42 -13.17
C LYS A 23 -16.62 -3.20 -13.57
N GLY A 24 -16.15 -2.38 -14.52
CA GLY A 24 -16.88 -1.23 -15.05
C GLY A 24 -16.85 0.01 -14.17
N HIS A 25 -15.87 0.13 -13.25
CA HIS A 25 -15.68 1.34 -12.45
C HIS A 25 -14.84 2.38 -13.19
N THR A 26 -15.10 3.66 -12.95
CA THR A 26 -14.20 4.75 -13.37
C THR A 26 -13.10 4.88 -12.34
N VAL A 27 -11.86 4.52 -12.70
CA VAL A 27 -10.72 4.51 -11.77
C VAL A 27 -9.87 5.77 -11.96
N ILE A 28 -9.69 6.51 -10.87
CA ILE A 28 -8.73 7.61 -10.76
C ILE A 28 -7.46 7.04 -10.13
N GLU A 29 -6.38 7.11 -10.86
CA GLU A 29 -5.07 6.65 -10.41
C GLU A 29 -4.28 7.83 -9.84
N PHE A 30 -3.76 7.67 -8.61
CA PHE A 30 -2.98 8.69 -7.92
C PHE A 30 -1.69 8.07 -7.35
N ASP A 31 -0.54 8.42 -7.94
CA ASP A 31 0.75 7.85 -7.56
C ASP A 31 1.90 8.72 -8.05
N LYS A 32 2.89 8.99 -7.20
CA LYS A 32 4.07 9.78 -7.56
C LYS A 32 4.91 9.21 -8.71
N ASN A 33 4.82 7.90 -8.97
CA ASN A 33 5.50 7.26 -10.10
C ASN A 33 4.79 7.51 -11.44
N ARG A 34 3.56 8.03 -11.40
CA ARG A 34 2.82 8.48 -12.59
C ARG A 34 3.01 9.97 -12.84
N SER A 35 2.93 10.75 -11.77
CA SER A 35 3.16 12.19 -11.80
C SER A 35 3.81 12.63 -10.49
N VAL A 36 4.87 13.42 -10.59
CA VAL A 36 5.53 14.03 -9.42
C VAL A 36 4.57 14.91 -8.61
N GLN A 37 3.51 15.43 -9.26
CA GLN A 37 2.46 16.22 -8.60
C GLN A 37 1.55 15.37 -7.71
N ASP A 38 1.52 14.04 -7.91
CA ASP A 38 0.74 13.10 -7.13
C ASP A 38 1.52 12.56 -5.90
N ASP A 39 2.49 13.32 -5.42
CA ASP A 39 3.23 12.95 -4.20
C ASP A 39 2.44 13.34 -2.96
N LEU A 40 1.94 12.32 -2.26
CA LEU A 40 1.15 12.46 -1.04
C LEU A 40 1.93 13.04 0.15
N THR A 41 3.26 13.16 0.05
CA THR A 41 4.09 13.76 1.11
C THR A 41 4.14 15.30 1.05
N ILE A 42 3.65 15.91 -0.04
CA ILE A 42 3.69 17.35 -0.29
C ILE A 42 2.36 17.99 0.11
N ILE A 43 2.39 19.17 0.74
CA ILE A 43 1.22 19.97 1.11
C ILE A 43 1.35 21.38 0.47
N PRO A 44 0.29 21.86 -0.20
CA PRO A 44 -0.90 21.12 -0.63
C PRO A 44 -0.55 20.11 -1.72
N CYS A 45 -1.03 18.88 -1.58
CA CYS A 45 -0.90 17.92 -2.66
C CYS A 45 -1.82 18.36 -3.80
N HIS A 46 -1.24 18.60 -4.96
CA HIS A 46 -1.96 19.13 -6.11
C HIS A 46 -3.16 18.24 -6.42
N ASP A 47 -4.36 18.83 -6.40
CA ASP A 47 -5.63 18.19 -6.77
C ASP A 47 -6.13 17.01 -5.88
N LEU A 48 -5.40 16.53 -4.89
CA LEU A 48 -5.83 15.39 -4.05
C LEU A 48 -7.21 15.64 -3.41
N GLY A 49 -7.42 16.84 -2.85
CA GLY A 49 -8.69 17.21 -2.24
C GLY A 49 -9.86 17.10 -3.21
N ASN A 50 -9.70 17.60 -4.44
CA ASN A 50 -10.72 17.50 -5.49
C ASN A 50 -10.97 16.04 -5.90
N GLN A 51 -9.91 15.25 -6.06
CA GLN A 51 -10.05 13.82 -6.41
C GLN A 51 -10.79 13.03 -5.33
N ILE A 52 -10.47 13.26 -4.05
CA ILE A 52 -11.21 12.64 -2.93
C ILE A 52 -12.65 13.12 -2.92
N MET A 53 -12.91 14.43 -3.02
CA MET A 53 -14.26 15.00 -3.02
C MET A 53 -15.13 14.43 -4.15
N MET A 54 -14.57 14.23 -5.35
CA MET A 54 -15.28 13.73 -6.52
C MET A 54 -15.39 12.20 -6.58
N SER A 55 -14.73 11.47 -5.70
CA SER A 55 -14.77 10.00 -5.65
C SER A 55 -15.97 9.50 -4.84
N ASP A 56 -16.49 8.34 -5.22
CA ASP A 56 -17.49 7.60 -4.46
C ASP A 56 -16.82 6.76 -3.38
N PHE A 57 -15.59 6.27 -3.63
CA PHE A 57 -14.82 5.40 -2.74
C PHE A 57 -13.31 5.62 -2.92
N VAL A 58 -12.53 5.46 -1.83
CA VAL A 58 -11.08 5.64 -1.85
C VAL A 58 -10.35 4.38 -1.35
N PHE A 59 -9.41 3.88 -2.12
CA PHE A 59 -8.43 2.87 -1.68
C PHE A 59 -7.11 3.55 -1.31
N PHE A 60 -6.79 3.57 -0.02
CA PHE A 60 -5.54 4.13 0.47
C PHE A 60 -4.49 3.02 0.62
N LEU A 61 -3.78 2.72 -0.46
CA LEU A 61 -2.74 1.70 -0.54
C LEU A 61 -1.32 2.29 -0.46
N ALA A 62 -1.17 3.59 -0.75
CA ALA A 62 0.13 4.26 -0.76
C ALA A 62 0.83 4.17 0.58
N PHE A 63 2.08 3.73 0.57
CA PHE A 63 2.97 3.71 1.72
C PHE A 63 4.42 3.59 1.23
N ASP A 64 5.37 4.19 1.94
CA ASP A 64 6.77 3.92 1.70
C ASP A 64 7.11 2.58 2.36
N VAL A 65 7.19 1.52 1.56
CA VAL A 65 7.35 0.13 2.00
C VAL A 65 8.06 -0.68 0.92
N GLY A 66 8.62 -1.79 1.30
CA GLY A 66 9.23 -2.79 0.45
C GLY A 66 9.44 -4.09 1.21
N GLY A 67 10.12 -5.04 0.59
CA GLY A 67 10.47 -6.32 1.20
C GLY A 67 11.40 -6.19 2.41
N SER A 68 11.79 -7.34 2.97
CA SER A 68 12.58 -7.41 4.21
C SER A 68 13.91 -6.67 4.11
N HIS A 69 14.60 -6.71 2.97
CA HIS A 69 15.84 -5.99 2.74
C HIS A 69 15.65 -4.47 2.83
N TYR A 70 14.59 -3.96 2.16
CA TYR A 70 14.24 -2.55 2.17
C TYR A 70 13.91 -2.08 3.59
N LEU A 71 13.04 -2.80 4.30
CA LEU A 71 12.66 -2.45 5.67
C LEU A 71 13.85 -2.50 6.63
N LYS A 72 14.72 -3.51 6.53
CA LYS A 72 15.93 -3.60 7.35
C LYS A 72 16.84 -2.38 7.16
N LYS A 73 16.96 -1.87 5.94
CA LYS A 73 17.81 -0.74 5.59
C LYS A 73 17.20 0.61 5.98
N TYR A 74 15.87 0.80 5.78
CA TYR A 74 15.28 2.12 5.78
C TYR A 74 14.28 2.41 6.89
N GLN A 75 13.59 1.41 7.49
CA GLN A 75 12.47 1.68 8.39
C GLN A 75 12.81 2.50 9.64
N HIS A 76 14.08 2.53 10.04
CA HIS A 76 14.56 3.33 11.18
C HIS A 76 15.08 4.71 10.78
N THR A 77 15.07 5.07 9.49
CA THR A 77 15.53 6.37 9.02
C THR A 77 14.46 7.44 9.20
N PHE A 78 14.93 8.68 9.43
CA PHE A 78 14.05 9.84 9.47
C PHE A 78 13.19 9.97 8.19
N GLY A 79 13.80 9.76 7.01
CA GLY A 79 13.11 9.86 5.73
C GLY A 79 11.93 8.91 5.62
N PHE A 80 12.12 7.63 5.98
CA PHE A 80 11.07 6.62 5.95
C PHE A 80 9.90 6.99 6.89
N ILE A 81 10.22 7.34 8.13
CA ILE A 81 9.21 7.72 9.13
C ILE A 81 8.47 8.98 8.70
N ASN A 82 9.21 10.01 8.29
CA ASN A 82 8.63 11.30 7.88
C ASN A 82 7.73 11.16 6.64
N ASN A 83 8.16 10.42 5.62
CA ASN A 83 7.35 10.20 4.40
C ASN A 83 6.00 9.55 4.75
N ASN A 84 6.02 8.46 5.49
CA ASN A 84 4.80 7.75 5.86
C ASN A 84 3.90 8.58 6.78
N THR A 85 4.47 9.31 7.73
CA THR A 85 3.70 10.21 8.62
C THR A 85 3.01 11.30 7.81
N ARG A 86 3.72 11.96 6.89
CA ARG A 86 3.15 13.02 6.04
C ARG A 86 2.05 12.50 5.13
N MET A 87 2.27 11.35 4.44
CA MET A 87 1.23 10.73 3.62
C MET A 87 -0.04 10.44 4.42
N MET A 88 0.10 9.84 5.60
CA MET A 88 -1.05 9.55 6.46
C MET A 88 -1.77 10.82 6.89
N ALA A 89 -1.06 11.81 7.39
CA ALA A 89 -1.66 13.07 7.84
C ALA A 89 -2.45 13.74 6.71
N ASN A 90 -1.84 13.89 5.53
CA ASN A 90 -2.46 14.56 4.40
C ASN A 90 -3.73 13.85 3.91
N VAL A 91 -3.68 12.51 3.81
CA VAL A 91 -4.81 11.73 3.28
C VAL A 91 -5.93 11.63 4.31
N PHE A 92 -5.63 11.32 5.57
CA PHE A 92 -6.67 11.19 6.61
C PHE A 92 -7.36 12.51 6.94
N ASP A 93 -6.66 13.65 6.89
CA ASP A 93 -7.28 14.97 7.06
C ASP A 93 -8.36 15.20 5.98
N LEU A 94 -8.04 14.92 4.72
CA LEU A 94 -8.99 15.09 3.62
C LEU A 94 -10.13 14.06 3.66
N LEU A 95 -9.85 12.81 4.02
CA LEU A 95 -10.90 11.79 4.21
C LEU A 95 -11.87 12.17 5.34
N GLY A 96 -11.35 12.73 6.43
CA GLY A 96 -12.15 13.27 7.53
C GLY A 96 -12.99 14.49 7.11
N GLN A 97 -12.41 15.41 6.34
CA GLN A 97 -13.08 16.59 5.83
C GLN A 97 -14.23 16.24 4.88
N TYR A 98 -13.99 15.35 3.91
CA TYR A 98 -14.97 15.00 2.87
C TYR A 98 -15.86 13.81 3.24
N LYS A 99 -15.59 13.14 4.35
CA LYS A 99 -16.36 11.99 4.88
C LYS A 99 -16.59 10.89 3.82
N LYS A 100 -15.56 10.57 3.07
CA LYS A 100 -15.64 9.54 2.02
C LYS A 100 -15.44 8.16 2.60
N PRO A 101 -16.20 7.15 2.12
CA PRO A 101 -15.92 5.76 2.46
C PRO A 101 -14.56 5.35 1.88
N PHE A 102 -13.79 4.62 2.67
CA PHE A 102 -12.44 4.24 2.24
C PHE A 102 -11.96 2.94 2.88
N ILE A 103 -10.97 2.32 2.24
CA ILE A 103 -10.17 1.24 2.77
C ILE A 103 -8.73 1.73 2.98
N PHE A 104 -8.15 1.38 4.13
CA PHE A 104 -6.73 1.55 4.43
C PHE A 104 -6.01 0.19 4.37
N ALA A 105 -4.96 0.12 3.56
CA ALA A 105 -4.08 -1.05 3.48
C ALA A 105 -3.13 -1.09 4.67
N SER A 106 -3.43 -1.92 5.65
CA SER A 106 -2.57 -2.24 6.78
C SER A 106 -1.72 -3.49 6.52
N SER A 107 -1.03 -3.97 7.53
CA SER A 107 -0.16 -5.14 7.48
C SER A 107 -0.31 -5.99 8.74
N GLN A 108 -0.03 -7.27 8.64
CA GLN A 108 0.16 -8.13 9.82
C GLN A 108 1.18 -7.55 10.81
N MET A 109 2.19 -6.83 10.30
CA MET A 109 3.21 -6.21 11.13
C MET A 109 2.69 -5.08 12.01
N SER A 110 1.44 -4.62 11.85
CA SER A 110 0.84 -3.58 12.71
C SER A 110 0.78 -3.97 14.20
N ASN A 111 0.95 -5.25 14.51
CA ASN A 111 1.02 -5.75 15.90
C ASN A 111 2.45 -5.81 16.43
N MET A 112 3.48 -5.49 15.62
CA MET A 112 4.89 -5.59 15.98
C MET A 112 5.41 -4.24 16.47
N SER A 113 5.45 -4.01 17.79
CA SER A 113 5.87 -2.75 18.40
C SER A 113 7.34 -2.39 18.17
N TYR A 114 8.17 -3.37 17.86
CA TYR A 114 9.61 -3.18 17.57
C TYR A 114 9.89 -2.74 16.12
N SER A 115 8.89 -2.78 15.24
CA SER A 115 9.02 -2.37 13.84
C SER A 115 8.44 -0.98 13.64
N PRO A 116 9.22 0.06 13.29
CA PRO A 116 8.68 1.37 12.93
C PRO A 116 7.61 1.30 11.84
N TYR A 117 7.80 0.47 10.80
CA TYR A 117 6.80 0.21 9.80
C TYR A 117 5.48 -0.31 10.41
N GLY A 118 5.58 -1.32 11.29
CA GLY A 118 4.42 -1.89 11.97
C GLY A 118 3.70 -0.86 12.85
N VAL A 119 4.45 -0.09 13.64
CA VAL A 119 3.88 0.99 14.47
C VAL A 119 3.14 2.01 13.61
N MET A 120 3.70 2.43 12.47
CA MET A 120 3.05 3.40 11.58
C MET A 120 1.78 2.82 10.94
N LYS A 121 1.78 1.55 10.53
CA LYS A 121 0.56 0.87 10.08
C LYS A 121 -0.50 0.83 11.19
N ARG A 122 -0.09 0.61 12.45
CA ARG A 122 -1.00 0.67 13.59
C ARG A 122 -1.59 2.06 13.81
N VAL A 123 -0.80 3.12 13.65
CA VAL A 123 -1.30 4.50 13.68
C VAL A 123 -2.34 4.72 12.58
N GLY A 124 -2.07 4.27 11.35
CA GLY A 124 -3.04 4.32 10.25
C GLY A 124 -4.36 3.59 10.56
N GLU A 125 -4.29 2.43 11.25
CA GLU A 125 -5.49 1.72 11.71
C GLU A 125 -6.31 2.54 12.72
N LEU A 126 -5.64 3.28 13.62
CA LEU A 126 -6.33 4.15 14.58
C LEU A 126 -7.06 5.30 13.87
N TYR A 127 -6.41 5.98 12.92
CA TYR A 127 -7.07 6.97 12.07
C TYR A 127 -8.27 6.37 11.33
N THR A 128 -8.07 5.20 10.71
CA THR A 128 -9.13 4.53 9.94
C THR A 128 -10.34 4.23 10.79
N LYS A 129 -10.14 3.70 12.00
CA LYS A 129 -11.22 3.45 12.96
C LYS A 129 -11.93 4.72 13.39
N SER A 130 -11.20 5.81 13.66
CA SER A 130 -11.79 7.08 14.08
C SER A 130 -12.64 7.74 12.99
N LEU A 131 -12.38 7.42 11.74
CA LEU A 131 -13.10 7.92 10.56
C LEU A 131 -14.13 6.90 10.02
N ASN A 132 -14.38 5.79 10.71
CA ASN A 132 -15.25 4.71 10.29
C ASN A 132 -14.89 4.09 8.93
N GLY A 133 -13.60 4.08 8.57
CA GLY A 133 -13.09 3.41 7.38
C GLY A 133 -12.87 1.91 7.59
N LEU A 134 -12.63 1.20 6.51
CA LEU A 134 -12.30 -0.23 6.52
C LEU A 134 -10.80 -0.47 6.58
N ILE A 135 -10.37 -1.53 7.25
CA ILE A 135 -8.98 -1.96 7.34
C ILE A 135 -8.84 -3.31 6.66
N VAL A 136 -7.91 -3.39 5.70
CA VAL A 136 -7.46 -4.67 5.15
C VAL A 136 -6.01 -4.88 5.58
N LYS A 137 -5.72 -6.00 6.22
CA LYS A 137 -4.36 -6.40 6.61
C LYS A 137 -3.80 -7.37 5.60
N PHE A 138 -2.79 -6.91 4.88
CA PHE A 138 -2.03 -7.78 3.99
C PHE A 138 -0.93 -8.52 4.75
N TRP A 139 -0.72 -9.77 4.34
CA TRP A 139 0.39 -10.62 4.76
C TRP A 139 1.48 -10.56 3.68
N ASN A 140 2.05 -11.70 3.30
CA ASN A 140 3.09 -11.70 2.28
C ASN A 140 2.43 -11.74 0.89
N VAL A 141 2.20 -10.56 0.31
CA VAL A 141 1.70 -10.46 -1.06
C VAL A 141 2.87 -10.60 -2.03
N TYR A 142 2.71 -11.41 -3.07
CA TYR A 142 3.68 -11.54 -4.16
C TYR A 142 3.01 -11.28 -5.52
N GLY A 143 3.81 -10.90 -6.51
CA GLY A 143 3.35 -10.59 -7.86
C GLY A 143 4.43 -9.81 -8.61
N ILE A 144 4.06 -9.18 -9.70
CA ILE A 144 4.99 -8.37 -10.49
C ILE A 144 5.39 -7.12 -9.70
N GLU A 145 6.69 -6.91 -9.54
CA GLU A 145 7.28 -5.75 -8.89
C GLU A 145 8.16 -4.97 -9.87
N LYS A 146 7.93 -3.68 -9.96
CA LYS A 146 8.68 -2.80 -10.87
C LYS A 146 9.95 -2.24 -10.23
N ASP A 147 9.93 -2.02 -8.92
CA ASP A 147 11.04 -1.48 -8.14
C ASP A 147 11.77 -2.63 -7.43
N MET A 148 12.91 -3.02 -8.00
CA MET A 148 13.70 -4.14 -7.49
C MET A 148 14.40 -3.86 -6.17
N GLU A 149 14.59 -2.60 -5.77
CA GLU A 149 15.10 -2.25 -4.43
C GLU A 149 14.05 -2.57 -3.35
N LYS A 150 12.77 -2.53 -3.73
CA LYS A 150 11.63 -2.82 -2.86
C LYS A 150 11.12 -4.25 -2.96
N ALA A 151 11.77 -5.09 -3.78
CA ALA A 151 11.31 -6.44 -4.08
C ALA A 151 11.10 -7.29 -2.81
N HIS A 152 10.02 -8.05 -2.83
CA HIS A 152 9.71 -9.04 -1.81
C HIS A 152 10.41 -10.37 -2.11
N VAL A 153 10.41 -11.26 -1.12
CA VAL A 153 11.23 -12.47 -1.11
C VAL A 153 11.10 -13.35 -2.36
N ILE A 154 9.89 -13.56 -2.89
CA ILE A 154 9.68 -14.41 -4.06
C ILE A 154 10.34 -13.78 -5.31
N THR A 155 10.10 -12.50 -5.55
CA THR A 155 10.71 -11.77 -6.66
C THR A 155 12.23 -11.70 -6.53
N ASP A 156 12.75 -11.44 -5.32
CA ASP A 156 14.19 -11.41 -5.05
C ASP A 156 14.85 -12.78 -5.29
N PHE A 157 14.23 -13.87 -4.87
CA PHE A 157 14.72 -15.24 -5.08
C PHE A 157 14.73 -15.63 -6.56
N ILE A 158 13.65 -15.32 -7.27
CA ILE A 158 13.59 -15.56 -8.72
C ILE A 158 14.73 -14.82 -9.42
N LYS A 159 14.90 -13.54 -9.13
CA LYS A 159 15.97 -12.72 -9.71
C LYS A 159 17.35 -13.30 -9.42
N LYS A 160 17.67 -13.57 -8.17
CA LYS A 160 18.96 -14.17 -7.77
C LYS A 160 19.21 -15.50 -8.45
N GLY A 161 18.21 -16.36 -8.49
CA GLY A 161 18.31 -17.66 -9.16
C GLY A 161 18.65 -17.55 -10.64
N PHE A 162 18.02 -16.60 -11.36
CA PHE A 162 18.31 -16.36 -12.78
C PHE A 162 19.65 -15.67 -13.02
N GLU A 163 20.05 -14.69 -12.20
CA GLU A 163 21.26 -13.89 -12.43
C GLU A 163 22.53 -14.61 -11.97
N THR A 164 22.47 -15.34 -10.87
CA THR A 164 23.67 -15.90 -10.22
C THR A 164 23.68 -17.42 -10.09
N GLY A 165 22.54 -18.05 -10.31
CA GLY A 165 22.34 -19.50 -10.05
C GLY A 165 22.33 -19.85 -8.57
N THR A 166 22.36 -18.86 -7.68
CA THR A 166 22.42 -19.05 -6.22
C THR A 166 21.39 -18.17 -5.53
N ILE A 167 20.71 -18.70 -4.52
CA ILE A 167 19.79 -17.95 -3.68
C ILE A 167 20.43 -17.76 -2.31
N ASP A 168 20.88 -16.53 -2.05
CA ASP A 168 21.40 -16.11 -0.76
C ASP A 168 20.24 -15.64 0.14
N MET A 169 19.99 -16.37 1.22
CA MET A 169 18.88 -16.12 2.14
C MET A 169 19.37 -15.33 3.36
N MET A 170 18.49 -14.52 3.94
CA MET A 170 18.76 -13.76 5.18
C MET A 170 18.70 -14.64 6.43
N THR A 171 18.15 -15.84 6.31
CA THR A 171 17.86 -16.77 7.41
C THR A 171 18.27 -18.18 6.99
N ASP A 172 18.11 -19.16 7.89
CA ASP A 172 18.43 -20.56 7.62
C ASP A 172 17.40 -21.29 6.73
N GLY A 173 16.32 -20.60 6.32
CA GLY A 173 15.30 -21.16 5.44
C GLY A 173 14.27 -22.05 6.11
N THR A 174 14.21 -22.04 7.44
CA THR A 174 13.24 -22.83 8.21
C THR A 174 11.91 -22.12 8.45
N GLU A 175 11.80 -20.84 8.05
CA GLU A 175 10.55 -20.10 8.23
C GLU A 175 9.46 -20.59 7.29
N GLU A 176 8.31 -20.84 7.86
CA GLU A 176 7.07 -21.10 7.14
C GLU A 176 6.27 -19.79 7.03
N ARG A 177 5.80 -19.46 5.83
CA ARG A 177 5.00 -18.26 5.57
C ARG A 177 3.90 -18.55 4.56
N GLU A 178 2.74 -17.99 4.81
CA GLU A 178 1.66 -17.96 3.81
C GLU A 178 1.88 -16.82 2.85
N PHE A 179 1.67 -17.07 1.56
CA PHE A 179 1.78 -16.09 0.49
C PHE A 179 0.46 -15.95 -0.24
N LEU A 180 0.11 -14.71 -0.58
CA LEU A 180 -1.09 -14.38 -1.34
C LEU A 180 -0.67 -13.73 -2.67
N TYR A 181 -1.15 -14.26 -3.79
CA TYR A 181 -0.93 -13.63 -5.08
C TYR A 181 -1.66 -12.28 -5.17
N ALA A 182 -1.00 -11.27 -5.75
CA ALA A 182 -1.52 -9.91 -5.76
C ALA A 182 -2.87 -9.79 -6.48
N GLU A 183 -3.10 -10.54 -7.55
CA GLU A 183 -4.38 -10.59 -8.25
C GLU A 183 -5.50 -11.17 -7.38
N ASP A 184 -5.22 -12.23 -6.62
CA ASP A 184 -6.21 -12.80 -5.69
C ASP A 184 -6.54 -11.83 -4.54
N SER A 185 -5.55 -11.03 -4.12
CA SER A 185 -5.73 -10.06 -3.04
C SER A 185 -6.73 -8.96 -3.38
N VAL A 186 -6.87 -8.58 -4.65
CA VAL A 186 -7.74 -7.47 -5.06
C VAL A 186 -9.21 -7.87 -5.11
N SER A 187 -9.55 -9.11 -5.41
CA SER A 187 -10.92 -9.61 -5.38
C SER A 187 -11.50 -9.54 -3.96
N TYR A 188 -10.72 -9.93 -2.95
CA TYR A 188 -11.11 -9.82 -1.53
C TYR A 188 -11.26 -8.36 -1.09
N THR A 189 -10.35 -7.48 -1.49
CA THR A 189 -10.37 -6.07 -1.13
C THR A 189 -11.61 -5.37 -1.70
N HIS A 190 -12.01 -5.74 -2.93
CA HIS A 190 -13.22 -5.22 -3.56
C HIS A 190 -14.50 -5.70 -2.86
N LEU A 191 -14.59 -6.97 -2.46
CA LEU A 191 -15.75 -7.51 -1.73
C LEU A 191 -16.00 -6.74 -0.43
N ARG A 192 -14.94 -6.43 0.33
CA ARG A 192 -15.05 -5.63 1.56
C ARG A 192 -15.57 -4.22 1.32
N ALA A 193 -15.27 -3.61 0.18
CA ALA A 193 -15.77 -2.28 -0.16
C ALA A 193 -17.30 -2.24 -0.40
N HIS A 194 -17.92 -3.37 -0.68
CA HIS A 194 -19.37 -3.48 -0.87
C HIS A 194 -20.16 -3.80 0.40
N GLU A 195 -19.49 -4.12 1.51
CA GLU A 195 -20.13 -4.42 2.80
C GLU A 195 -20.44 -3.15 3.63
N THR A 196 -20.15 -1.96 3.11
CA THR A 196 -20.42 -0.63 3.71
C THR A 196 -21.48 0.13 2.92
#